data_fedcb2e52bebbc7e2f87daa760c49b53
#
_entry.id   fedcb2e52bebbc7e2f87daa760c49b53
#
_cell.length_a   1.000
_cell.length_b   1.000
_cell.length_c   1.000
_cell.angle_alpha   90.00
_cell.angle_beta   90.00
_cell.angle_gamma   90.00
#
_symmetry.space_group_name_H-M   'P 1'
#
loop_
_entity.id
_entity.type
_entity.pdbx_description
1 polymer ?
#
loop_
_entity_poly.entity_id
_entity_poly.type
_entity_poly.pdbx_seq_one_letter_code
_entity_poly.pdbx_strand_id
1 'polypeptide(L)'
;QAILFEDLVSKGVPKRKIVQPTMKDIVSAHQFTYDAITRGELSHYDQPLLNQTVRITKQRSMGRYGGFGWESMSKDLSTCALDAATFAYWGQKVFGKKSKSRATIEENNKKWHDILSNL
;
A
#
# COMPACT_ATOMS: atom_id res chain seq x y z
N GLN A 1 12.61 -6.60 13.21
CA GLN A 1 11.75 -5.40 13.15
C GLN A 1 12.09 -4.39 14.25
N ALA A 2 12.36 -4.84 15.48
CA ALA A 2 12.71 -3.96 16.60
C ALA A 2 14.00 -3.17 16.33
N ILE A 3 14.99 -3.78 15.71
CA ILE A 3 16.27 -3.14 15.37
C ILE A 3 16.07 -2.01 14.36
N LEU A 4 15.27 -2.25 13.32
CA LEU A 4 14.98 -1.22 12.32
C LEU A 4 14.18 -0.07 12.93
N PHE A 5 13.20 -0.37 13.77
CA PHE A 5 12.41 0.64 14.48
C PHE A 5 13.30 1.55 15.32
N GLU A 6 14.15 0.95 16.17
CA GLU A 6 15.08 1.69 17.04
C GLU A 6 16.07 2.54 16.22
N ASP A 7 16.58 2.00 15.12
CA ASP A 7 17.50 2.68 14.24
C ASP A 7 16.86 3.92 13.59
N LEU A 8 15.63 3.79 13.10
CA LEU A 8 14.89 4.90 12.52
C LEU A 8 14.61 5.99 13.56
N VAL A 9 14.21 5.61 14.78
CA VAL A 9 13.95 6.56 15.87
C VAL A 9 15.23 7.29 16.23
N SER A 10 16.37 6.58 16.32
CA SER A 10 17.67 7.19 16.65
C SER A 10 18.13 8.19 15.59
N LYS A 11 17.70 8.00 14.33
CA LYS A 11 18.00 8.90 13.21
C LYS A 11 17.01 10.05 13.05
N GLY A 12 16.09 10.21 13.99
CA GLY A 12 15.19 11.36 14.04
C GLY A 12 13.80 11.14 13.46
N VAL A 13 13.44 9.89 13.08
CA VAL A 13 12.10 9.61 12.61
C VAL A 13 11.14 9.53 13.81
N PRO A 14 10.07 10.37 13.87
CA PRO A 14 9.12 10.31 14.96
C PRO A 14 8.41 8.94 15.05
N LYS A 15 8.26 8.41 16.26
CA LYS A 15 7.60 7.13 16.49
C LYS A 15 6.21 7.05 15.85
N ARG A 16 5.45 8.16 15.86
CA ARG A 16 4.11 8.25 15.28
C ARG A 16 4.06 8.03 13.77
N LYS A 17 5.20 8.19 13.10
CA LYS A 17 5.31 8.01 11.64
C LYS A 17 5.76 6.61 11.24
N ILE A 18 6.07 5.77 12.22
CA ILE A 18 6.51 4.40 11.98
C ILE A 18 5.37 3.45 12.33
N VAL A 19 4.86 2.75 11.33
CA VAL A 19 3.80 1.76 11.52
C VAL A 19 4.43 0.38 11.57
N GLN A 20 4.12 -0.37 12.63
CA GLN A 20 4.53 -1.77 12.78
C GLN A 20 3.29 -2.65 12.62
N PRO A 21 3.08 -3.26 11.44
CA PRO A 21 1.87 -4.05 11.21
C PRO A 21 1.81 -5.30 12.09
N THR A 22 0.61 -5.60 12.61
CA THR A 22 0.35 -6.88 13.28
C THR A 22 0.14 -7.97 12.23
N MET A 23 0.03 -9.24 12.67
CA MET A 23 -0.28 -10.33 11.73
C MET A 23 -1.62 -10.14 11.03
N LYS A 24 -2.62 -9.60 11.72
CA LYS A 24 -3.91 -9.25 11.11
C LYS A 24 -3.76 -8.17 10.06
N ASP A 25 -2.93 -7.17 10.33
CA ASP A 25 -2.64 -6.09 9.38
C ASP A 25 -1.95 -6.64 8.13
N ILE A 26 -1.01 -7.57 8.30
CA ILE A 26 -0.28 -8.20 7.19
C ILE A 26 -1.26 -8.95 6.28
N VAL A 27 -2.16 -9.75 6.86
CA VAL A 27 -3.19 -10.47 6.10
C VAL A 27 -4.11 -9.48 5.37
N SER A 28 -4.56 -8.43 6.06
CA SER A 28 -5.40 -7.40 5.46
C SER A 28 -4.70 -6.68 4.32
N ALA A 29 -3.42 -6.36 4.47
CA ALA A 29 -2.63 -5.68 3.43
C ALA A 29 -2.56 -6.51 2.15
N HIS A 30 -2.33 -7.81 2.27
CA HIS A 30 -2.27 -8.70 1.12
C HIS A 30 -3.62 -8.83 0.42
N GLN A 31 -4.70 -8.98 1.17
CA GLN A 31 -6.05 -9.05 0.60
C GLN A 31 -6.43 -7.74 -0.10
N PHE A 32 -6.14 -6.61 0.54
CA PHE A 32 -6.38 -5.28 -0.03
C PHE A 32 -5.68 -5.09 -1.37
N THR A 33 -4.41 -5.47 -1.43
CA THR A 33 -3.60 -5.33 -2.64
C THR A 33 -4.07 -6.27 -3.74
N TYR A 34 -4.38 -7.52 -3.41
CA TYR A 34 -4.92 -8.48 -4.36
C TYR A 34 -6.23 -7.97 -4.98
N ASP A 35 -7.14 -7.49 -4.16
CA ASP A 35 -8.42 -6.95 -4.62
C ASP A 35 -8.21 -5.71 -5.52
N ALA A 36 -7.28 -4.84 -5.15
CA ALA A 36 -6.96 -3.65 -5.95
C ALA A 36 -6.39 -4.02 -7.32
N ILE A 37 -5.50 -5.01 -7.37
CA ILE A 37 -4.94 -5.50 -8.63
C ILE A 37 -6.03 -6.09 -9.51
N THR A 38 -6.89 -6.95 -8.95
CA THR A 38 -7.96 -7.62 -9.71
C THR A 38 -9.02 -6.66 -10.21
N ARG A 39 -9.26 -5.55 -9.49
CA ARG A 39 -10.20 -4.50 -9.91
C ARG A 39 -9.57 -3.44 -10.82
N GLY A 40 -8.27 -3.51 -11.05
CA GLY A 40 -7.56 -2.49 -11.83
C GLY A 40 -7.43 -1.13 -11.13
N GLU A 41 -7.51 -1.11 -9.81
CA GLU A 41 -7.43 0.12 -9.01
C GLU A 41 -6.00 0.50 -8.65
N LEU A 42 -5.04 -0.41 -8.80
CA LEU A 42 -3.64 -0.20 -8.50
C LEU A 42 -2.85 -0.05 -9.80
N SER A 43 -2.11 1.04 -9.92
CA SER A 43 -1.24 1.29 -11.06
C SER A 43 0.19 1.57 -10.60
N HIS A 44 1.15 1.34 -11.49
CA HIS A 44 2.56 1.62 -11.26
C HIS A 44 3.22 2.02 -12.58
N TYR A 45 4.46 2.49 -12.50
CA TYR A 45 5.19 3.00 -13.66
C TYR A 45 5.89 1.91 -14.48
N ASP A 46 5.32 0.72 -14.54
CA ASP A 46 5.87 -0.42 -15.29
C ASP A 46 7.32 -0.75 -14.90
N GLN A 47 7.56 -0.80 -13.60
CA GLN A 47 8.89 -1.09 -13.07
C GLN A 47 9.27 -2.56 -13.31
N PRO A 48 10.40 -2.82 -14.00
CA PRO A 48 10.79 -4.20 -14.34
C PRO A 48 10.94 -5.12 -13.13
N LEU A 49 11.50 -4.62 -12.03
CA LEU A 49 11.68 -5.40 -10.81
C LEU A 49 10.34 -5.83 -10.21
N LEU A 50 9.36 -4.92 -10.17
CA LEU A 50 8.03 -5.23 -9.66
C LEU A 50 7.31 -6.23 -10.56
N ASN A 51 7.38 -6.05 -11.87
CA ASN A 51 6.79 -6.98 -12.84
C ASN A 51 7.38 -8.38 -12.70
N GLN A 52 8.70 -8.48 -12.56
CA GLN A 52 9.38 -9.75 -12.34
C GLN A 52 8.92 -10.43 -11.06
N THR A 53 8.80 -9.66 -9.97
CA THR A 53 8.34 -10.16 -8.68
C THR A 53 6.93 -10.73 -8.77
N VAL A 54 6.02 -10.05 -9.43
CA VAL A 54 4.64 -10.52 -9.62
C VAL A 54 4.59 -11.86 -10.35
N ARG A 55 5.42 -12.03 -11.38
CA ARG A 55 5.45 -13.26 -12.17
C ARG A 55 5.89 -14.50 -11.39
N ILE A 56 6.73 -14.32 -10.37
CA ILE A 56 7.26 -15.43 -9.56
C ILE A 56 6.52 -15.63 -8.24
N THR A 57 5.48 -14.86 -8.00
CA THR A 57 4.80 -14.85 -6.71
C THR A 57 3.58 -15.76 -6.72
N LYS A 58 3.41 -16.50 -5.63
CA LYS A 58 2.20 -17.29 -5.33
C LYS A 58 1.65 -16.90 -3.96
N GLN A 59 0.43 -17.32 -3.69
CA GLN A 59 -0.20 -17.12 -2.38
C GLN A 59 0.21 -18.25 -1.42
N ARG A 60 0.58 -17.88 -0.21
CA ARG A 60 0.85 -18.82 0.88
C ARG A 60 -0.19 -18.61 1.98
N SER A 61 -0.83 -19.70 2.42
CA SER A 61 -1.77 -19.64 3.54
C SER A 61 -1.09 -19.16 4.81
N MET A 62 -1.75 -18.27 5.54
CA MET A 62 -1.27 -17.72 6.80
C MET A 62 -1.73 -18.54 8.02
N GLY A 63 -2.16 -19.78 7.83
CA GLY A 63 -2.51 -20.69 8.90
C GLY A 63 -3.68 -20.20 9.75
N ARG A 64 -3.50 -20.15 11.07
CA ARG A 64 -4.55 -19.76 12.02
C ARG A 64 -5.05 -18.32 11.86
N TYR A 65 -4.31 -17.47 11.19
CA TYR A 65 -4.70 -16.07 10.96
C TYR A 65 -5.65 -15.92 9.78
N GLY A 66 -5.85 -16.98 8.99
CA GLY A 66 -6.61 -16.91 7.74
C GLY A 66 -5.90 -16.08 6.68
N GLY A 67 -6.51 -15.96 5.50
CA GLY A 67 -5.94 -15.16 4.41
C GLY A 67 -4.63 -15.73 3.87
N PHE A 68 -3.82 -14.87 3.26
CA PHE A 68 -2.59 -15.30 2.60
C PHE A 68 -1.49 -14.23 2.69
N GLY A 69 -0.26 -14.65 2.38
CA GLY A 69 0.88 -13.79 2.12
C GLY A 69 1.52 -14.15 0.80
N TRP A 70 2.43 -13.30 0.33
CA TRP A 70 3.17 -13.58 -0.91
C TRP A 70 4.33 -14.54 -0.62
N GLU A 71 4.54 -15.47 -1.54
CA GLU A 71 5.66 -16.40 -1.48
C GLU A 71 6.28 -16.53 -2.87
N SER A 72 7.61 -16.55 -2.94
CA SER A 72 8.31 -16.75 -4.21
C SER A 72 8.22 -18.19 -4.66
N MET A 73 7.98 -18.39 -5.96
CA MET A 73 8.07 -19.69 -6.61
C MET A 73 9.52 -20.03 -6.96
N SER A 74 10.44 -19.08 -6.89
CA SER A 74 11.85 -19.25 -7.18
C SER A 74 12.69 -19.10 -5.92
N LYS A 75 13.68 -19.99 -5.74
CA LYS A 75 14.62 -19.91 -4.63
C LYS A 75 15.59 -18.73 -4.73
N ASP A 76 15.82 -18.25 -5.95
CA ASP A 76 16.81 -17.21 -6.24
C ASP A 76 16.23 -15.79 -6.27
N LEU A 77 14.90 -15.67 -6.27
CA LEU A 77 14.22 -14.39 -6.38
C LEU A 77 13.33 -14.14 -5.16
N SER A 78 13.33 -12.90 -4.68
CA SER A 78 12.58 -12.46 -3.51
C SER A 78 11.28 -11.80 -3.91
N THR A 79 10.28 -11.84 -3.02
CA THR A 79 9.03 -11.09 -3.17
C THR A 79 9.12 -9.67 -2.59
N CYS A 80 10.31 -9.20 -2.20
CA CYS A 80 10.48 -7.92 -1.51
C CYS A 80 9.84 -6.73 -2.22
N ALA A 81 9.95 -6.63 -3.53
CA ALA A 81 9.38 -5.52 -4.28
C ALA A 81 7.84 -5.52 -4.18
N LEU A 82 7.21 -6.69 -4.29
CA LEU A 82 5.76 -6.82 -4.14
C LEU A 82 5.32 -6.62 -2.69
N ASP A 83 6.09 -7.10 -1.73
CA ASP A 83 5.82 -6.87 -0.30
C ASP A 83 5.86 -5.38 0.03
N ALA A 84 6.88 -4.66 -0.46
CA ALA A 84 6.99 -3.22 -0.27
C ALA A 84 5.80 -2.47 -0.89
N ALA A 85 5.40 -2.83 -2.10
CA ALA A 85 4.24 -2.24 -2.78
C ALA A 85 2.95 -2.53 -2.02
N THR A 86 2.80 -3.76 -1.49
CA THR A 86 1.64 -4.19 -0.70
C THR A 86 1.48 -3.35 0.55
N PHE A 87 2.54 -3.18 1.33
CA PHE A 87 2.48 -2.39 2.55
C PHE A 87 2.35 -0.90 2.28
N ALA A 88 2.96 -0.40 1.21
CA ALA A 88 2.81 1.00 0.80
C ALA A 88 1.35 1.29 0.41
N TYR A 89 0.72 0.43 -0.37
CA TYR A 89 -0.68 0.58 -0.76
C TYR A 89 -1.61 0.51 0.44
N TRP A 90 -1.43 -0.50 1.30
CA TRP A 90 -2.21 -0.65 2.51
C TRP A 90 -2.04 0.55 3.45
N GLY A 91 -0.81 0.98 3.68
CA GLY A 91 -0.51 2.13 4.53
C GLY A 91 -1.15 3.41 4.02
N GLN A 92 -1.13 3.63 2.71
CA GLN A 92 -1.78 4.78 2.09
C GLN A 92 -3.30 4.76 2.30
N LYS A 93 -3.93 3.59 2.19
CA LYS A 93 -5.38 3.47 2.38
C LYS A 93 -5.81 3.65 3.83
N VAL A 94 -5.02 3.13 4.77
CA VAL A 94 -5.37 3.14 6.21
C VAL A 94 -4.95 4.44 6.89
N PHE A 95 -3.76 4.96 6.58
CA PHE A 95 -3.16 6.11 7.26
C PHE A 95 -3.04 7.35 6.38
N GLY A 96 -3.20 7.21 5.07
CA GLY A 96 -3.04 8.32 4.13
C GLY A 96 -4.14 9.37 4.31
N LYS A 97 -3.73 10.64 4.27
CA LYS A 97 -4.68 11.75 4.20
C LYS A 97 -5.19 11.86 2.77
N LYS A 98 -6.47 12.21 2.60
CA LYS A 98 -6.97 12.63 1.28
C LYS A 98 -6.05 13.72 0.75
N SER A 99 -5.60 13.58 -0.50
CA SER A 99 -4.72 14.58 -1.07
C SER A 99 -5.44 15.94 -1.06
N LYS A 100 -4.79 16.97 -0.52
CA LYS A 100 -5.34 18.32 -0.49
C LYS A 100 -5.71 18.82 -1.89
N SER A 101 -4.95 18.40 -2.90
CA SER A 101 -5.19 18.77 -4.29
C SER A 101 -6.55 18.29 -4.80
N ARG A 102 -6.94 17.04 -4.48
CA ARG A 102 -8.23 16.49 -4.93
C ARG A 102 -9.40 17.18 -4.22
N ALA A 103 -9.31 17.37 -2.90
CA ALA A 103 -10.31 18.09 -2.13
C ALA A 103 -10.45 19.54 -2.59
N THR A 104 -9.32 20.20 -2.89
CA THR A 104 -9.30 21.59 -3.40
C THR A 104 -9.93 21.67 -4.78
N ILE A 105 -9.66 20.72 -5.67
CA ILE A 105 -10.25 20.67 -7.02
C ILE A 105 -11.77 20.49 -6.91
N GLU A 106 -12.23 19.56 -6.11
CA GLU A 106 -13.67 19.32 -5.90
C GLU A 106 -14.36 20.56 -5.33
N GLU A 107 -13.76 21.21 -4.36
CA GLU A 107 -14.28 22.44 -3.74
C GLU A 107 -14.33 23.59 -4.75
N ASN A 108 -13.26 23.77 -5.53
CA ASN A 108 -13.21 24.79 -6.57
C ASN A 108 -14.25 24.53 -7.67
N ASN A 109 -14.41 23.29 -8.09
CA ASN A 109 -15.43 22.92 -9.07
C ASN A 109 -16.84 23.22 -8.55
N LYS A 110 -17.10 22.96 -7.28
CA LYS A 110 -18.38 23.32 -6.65
C LYS A 110 -18.61 24.83 -6.65
N LYS A 111 -17.61 25.61 -6.27
CA LYS A 111 -17.70 27.09 -6.29
C LYS A 111 -18.00 27.63 -7.70
N TRP A 112 -17.33 27.10 -8.72
CA TRP A 112 -17.58 27.47 -10.11
C TRP A 112 -19.00 27.12 -10.54
N HIS A 113 -19.47 25.93 -10.17
CA HIS A 113 -20.84 25.50 -10.46
C HIS A 113 -21.87 26.41 -9.82
N ASP A 114 -21.69 26.80 -8.56
CA ASP A 114 -22.58 27.71 -7.83
C ASP A 114 -22.60 29.10 -8.46
N ILE A 115 -21.44 29.62 -8.88
CA ILE A 115 -21.35 30.92 -9.57
C ILE A 115 -22.12 30.88 -10.88
N LEU A 116 -21.90 29.83 -11.70
CA LEU A 116 -22.55 29.70 -13.00
C LEU A 116 -24.08 29.53 -12.86
N SER A 117 -24.54 28.87 -11.80
CA SER A 117 -25.96 28.65 -11.55
C SER A 117 -26.70 29.93 -11.19
N ASN A 118 -26.00 30.97 -10.73
CA ASN A 118 -26.57 32.27 -10.36
C ASN A 118 -26.50 33.33 -11.48
N LEU A 119 -25.95 32.94 -12.63
CA LEU A 119 -25.97 33.79 -13.81
C LEU A 119 -27.23 33.57 -14.63
#